data_a3478aae03065146719dabfd86ba8ac5
#
_entry.id   a3478aae03065146719dabfd86ba8ac5
#
_cell.length_a   1.000
_cell.length_b   1.000
_cell.length_c   1.000
_cell.angle_alpha   90.00
_cell.angle_beta   90.00
_cell.angle_gamma   90.00
#
_symmetry.space_group_name_H-M   'P 1'
#
loop_
_entity.id
_entity.type
_entity.pdbx_description
1 polymer ?
#
loop_
_entity_poly.entity_id
_entity_poly.type
_entity_poly.pdbx_seq_one_letter_code
_entity_poly.pdbx_strand_id
1 'polypeptide(L)'
;LAATANARLPRAFWEWQAVIKANESGSYPYTPATNLLFGLDVALEMLLAEGMANVVARHARFGRAARAAADAWGLETYCQNPSAHSAALTAVAVPAGHDADALRALILDRFNMSLGTGLGPLKGKLFRIGHLGYFNELMLMGTLAGVEMGLQLAGIPHEAGGVTAAMQTIV
;
A
#
# COMPACT_ATOMS: atom_id res chain seq x y z
N LEU A 1 24.34 -3.93 -14.05
CA LEU A 1 24.91 -4.99 -14.93
C LEU A 1 26.35 -5.30 -14.57
N ALA A 2 27.26 -4.31 -14.44
CA ALA A 2 28.68 -4.55 -14.12
C ALA A 2 28.87 -5.41 -12.84
N ALA A 3 28.05 -5.20 -11.82
CA ALA A 3 28.11 -5.96 -10.58
C ALA A 3 27.76 -7.47 -10.77
N THR A 4 27.02 -7.85 -11.81
CA THR A 4 26.66 -9.25 -12.07
C THR A 4 27.88 -10.10 -12.40
N ALA A 5 28.93 -9.52 -13.00
CA ALA A 5 30.17 -10.21 -13.33
C ALA A 5 30.88 -10.76 -12.06
N ASN A 6 30.69 -10.13 -10.91
CA ASN A 6 31.31 -10.51 -9.65
C ASN A 6 30.42 -11.42 -8.78
N ALA A 7 29.18 -11.67 -9.19
CA ALA A 7 28.27 -12.53 -8.44
C ALA A 7 28.65 -14.00 -8.60
N ARG A 8 28.78 -14.71 -7.47
CA ARG A 8 29.29 -16.10 -7.43
C ARG A 8 28.18 -17.14 -7.27
N LEU A 9 26.96 -16.73 -6.83
CA LEU A 9 25.85 -17.65 -6.65
C LEU A 9 25.22 -18.01 -8.00
N PRO A 10 24.78 -19.25 -8.21
CA PRO A 10 24.00 -19.64 -9.39
C PRO A 10 22.73 -18.80 -9.48
N ARG A 11 22.43 -18.25 -10.67
CA ARG A 11 21.30 -17.35 -10.88
C ARG A 11 20.68 -17.48 -12.28
N ALA A 12 20.65 -18.69 -12.82
CA ALA A 12 20.26 -18.96 -14.21
C ALA A 12 19.05 -18.15 -14.69
N PHE A 13 17.97 -18.09 -13.90
CA PHE A 13 16.76 -17.32 -14.25
C PHE A 13 16.94 -15.80 -14.15
N TRP A 14 17.81 -15.32 -13.26
CA TRP A 14 18.10 -13.91 -13.03
C TRP A 14 19.41 -13.46 -13.69
N GLU A 15 19.91 -14.20 -14.69
CA GLU A 15 21.12 -13.82 -15.40
C GLU A 15 20.80 -12.81 -16.50
N TRP A 16 21.09 -11.54 -16.20
CA TRP A 16 20.82 -10.43 -17.11
C TRP A 16 21.54 -10.53 -18.45
N GLN A 17 22.74 -11.08 -18.49
CA GLN A 17 23.48 -11.24 -19.74
C GLN A 17 22.78 -12.20 -20.69
N ALA A 18 22.22 -13.30 -20.17
CA ALA A 18 21.44 -14.25 -20.96
C ALA A 18 20.16 -13.60 -21.51
N VAL A 19 19.48 -12.77 -20.72
CA VAL A 19 18.27 -12.04 -21.14
C VAL A 19 18.62 -11.03 -22.24
N ILE A 20 19.67 -10.22 -22.05
CA ILE A 20 20.11 -9.21 -23.03
C ILE A 20 20.44 -9.87 -24.36
N LYS A 21 21.26 -10.95 -24.33
CA LYS A 21 21.66 -11.69 -25.53
C LYS A 21 20.45 -12.29 -26.26
N ALA A 22 19.50 -12.89 -25.55
CA ALA A 22 18.31 -13.44 -26.18
C ALA A 22 17.43 -12.33 -26.81
N ASN A 23 17.34 -11.16 -26.17
CA ASN A 23 16.55 -10.04 -26.67
C ASN A 23 17.12 -9.43 -27.97
N GLU A 24 18.41 -9.60 -28.30
CA GLU A 24 19.00 -9.16 -29.58
C GLU A 24 18.27 -9.78 -30.77
N SER A 25 17.70 -10.98 -30.61
CA SER A 25 16.89 -11.67 -31.62
C SER A 25 15.38 -11.59 -31.37
N GLY A 26 14.92 -10.72 -30.47
CA GLY A 26 13.50 -10.63 -30.07
C GLY A 26 13.01 -11.82 -29.25
N SER A 27 13.92 -12.55 -28.59
CA SER A 27 13.62 -13.77 -27.84
C SER A 27 13.93 -13.59 -26.34
N TYR A 28 13.54 -14.60 -25.54
CA TYR A 28 13.87 -14.71 -24.12
C TYR A 28 14.55 -16.05 -23.85
N PRO A 29 15.47 -16.17 -22.88
CA PRO A 29 16.13 -17.43 -22.55
C PRO A 29 15.16 -18.44 -21.92
N TYR A 30 14.04 -17.99 -21.37
CA TYR A 30 12.95 -18.77 -20.79
C TYR A 30 11.62 -18.20 -21.25
N THR A 31 10.54 -18.99 -21.20
CA THR A 31 9.19 -18.51 -21.53
C THR A 31 8.81 -17.32 -20.65
N PRO A 32 8.59 -16.14 -21.22
CA PRO A 32 8.23 -14.94 -20.43
C PRO A 32 6.81 -15.04 -19.91
N ALA A 33 6.54 -14.38 -18.78
CA ALA A 33 5.20 -14.21 -18.25
C ALA A 33 4.44 -13.14 -19.07
N THR A 34 4.02 -13.50 -20.29
CA THR A 34 3.45 -12.54 -21.27
C THR A 34 2.26 -11.75 -20.74
N ASN A 35 1.36 -12.40 -19.99
CA ASN A 35 0.20 -11.71 -19.40
C ASN A 35 0.62 -10.60 -18.40
N LEU A 36 1.70 -10.83 -17.63
CA LEU A 36 2.23 -9.80 -16.72
C LEU A 36 2.90 -8.68 -17.51
N LEU A 37 3.55 -8.97 -18.64
CA LEU A 37 4.15 -7.94 -19.49
C LEU A 37 3.09 -7.04 -20.13
N PHE A 38 1.98 -7.60 -20.63
CA PHE A 38 0.85 -6.79 -21.11
C PHE A 38 0.23 -5.95 -20.00
N GLY A 39 0.05 -6.51 -18.80
CA GLY A 39 -0.44 -5.74 -17.66
C GLY A 39 0.52 -4.63 -17.24
N LEU A 40 1.83 -4.87 -17.29
CA LEU A 40 2.85 -3.88 -17.03
C LEU A 40 2.84 -2.75 -18.05
N ASP A 41 2.69 -3.07 -19.34
CA ASP A 41 2.62 -2.11 -20.43
C ASP A 41 1.50 -1.10 -20.18
N VAL A 42 0.27 -1.59 -19.95
CA VAL A 42 -0.89 -0.74 -19.63
C VAL A 42 -0.66 0.08 -18.34
N ALA A 43 -0.08 -0.53 -17.30
CA ALA A 43 0.19 0.17 -16.05
C ALA A 43 1.21 1.31 -16.24
N LEU A 44 2.22 1.10 -17.07
CA LEU A 44 3.21 2.13 -17.42
C LEU A 44 2.59 3.25 -18.26
N GLU A 45 1.74 2.93 -19.24
CA GLU A 45 1.00 3.95 -20.00
C GLU A 45 0.18 4.84 -19.07
N MET A 46 -0.56 4.28 -18.11
CA MET A 46 -1.36 5.03 -17.14
C MET A 46 -0.48 5.95 -16.28
N LEU A 47 0.65 5.45 -15.76
CA LEU A 47 1.58 6.23 -14.93
C LEU A 47 2.23 7.37 -15.73
N LEU A 48 2.63 7.10 -16.98
CA LEU A 48 3.26 8.10 -17.85
C LEU A 48 2.26 9.16 -18.32
N ALA A 49 1.01 8.78 -18.57
CA ALA A 49 -0.06 9.71 -18.94
C ALA A 49 -0.40 10.68 -17.79
N GLU A 50 -0.40 10.21 -16.53
CA GLU A 50 -0.55 11.07 -15.35
C GLU A 50 0.71 11.94 -15.12
N GLY A 51 1.88 11.41 -15.45
CA GLY A 51 3.19 11.99 -15.16
C GLY A 51 3.70 11.63 -13.77
N MET A 52 4.95 11.11 -13.68
CA MET A 52 5.52 10.58 -12.43
C MET A 52 5.53 11.59 -11.27
N ALA A 53 5.75 12.87 -11.55
CA ALA A 53 5.70 13.91 -10.52
C ALA A 53 4.30 14.04 -9.90
N ASN A 54 3.25 13.96 -10.70
CA ASN A 54 1.85 14.01 -10.27
C ASN A 54 1.48 12.73 -9.49
N VAL A 55 1.92 11.56 -9.96
CA VAL A 55 1.74 10.28 -9.27
C VAL A 55 2.34 10.34 -7.86
N VAL A 56 3.58 10.81 -7.73
CA VAL A 56 4.25 10.94 -6.43
C VAL A 56 3.52 11.92 -5.52
N ALA A 57 3.13 13.09 -6.04
CA ALA A 57 2.41 14.12 -5.29
C ALA A 57 1.05 13.61 -4.79
N ARG A 58 0.30 12.89 -5.65
CA ARG A 58 -0.99 12.27 -5.30
C ARG A 58 -0.85 11.26 -4.17
N HIS A 59 0.11 10.35 -4.27
CA HIS A 59 0.35 9.34 -3.23
C HIS A 59 0.81 9.98 -1.90
N ALA A 60 1.67 11.00 -1.95
CA ALA A 60 2.08 11.73 -0.76
C ALA A 60 0.89 12.42 -0.07
N ARG A 61 -0.03 13.01 -0.85
CA ARG A 61 -1.26 13.63 -0.36
C ARG A 61 -2.17 12.59 0.32
N PHE A 62 -2.38 11.43 -0.30
CA PHE A 62 -3.18 10.35 0.28
C PHE A 62 -2.57 9.78 1.56
N GLY A 63 -1.24 9.63 1.59
CA GLY A 63 -0.54 9.20 2.79
C GLY A 63 -0.71 10.19 3.96
N ARG A 64 -0.67 11.51 3.69
CA ARG A 64 -0.95 12.53 4.72
C ARG A 64 -2.39 12.43 5.21
N ALA A 65 -3.35 12.31 4.31
CA ALA A 65 -4.76 12.20 4.65
C ALA A 65 -5.09 10.95 5.48
N ALA A 66 -4.51 9.80 5.14
CA ALA A 66 -4.67 8.57 5.92
C ALA A 66 -4.10 8.68 7.33
N ARG A 67 -2.97 9.35 7.51
CA ARG A 67 -2.41 9.63 8.84
C ARG A 67 -3.24 10.65 9.62
N ALA A 68 -3.71 11.71 8.97
CA ALA A 68 -4.61 12.68 9.61
C ALA A 68 -5.90 12.01 10.12
N ALA A 69 -6.43 11.01 9.41
CA ALA A 69 -7.54 10.21 9.90
C ALA A 69 -7.15 9.40 11.15
N ALA A 70 -5.99 8.72 11.12
CA ALA A 70 -5.52 7.94 12.27
C ALA A 70 -5.31 8.82 13.50
N ASP A 71 -4.69 10.00 13.32
CA ASP A 71 -4.48 10.99 14.39
C ASP A 71 -5.82 11.49 14.96
N ALA A 72 -6.81 11.78 14.10
CA ALA A 72 -8.14 12.20 14.53
C ALA A 72 -8.93 11.11 15.26
N TRP A 73 -8.70 9.82 14.93
CA TRP A 73 -9.25 8.69 15.72
C TRP A 73 -8.56 8.53 17.08
N GLY A 74 -7.46 9.24 17.33
CA GLY A 74 -6.65 9.05 18.53
C GLY A 74 -5.84 7.76 18.49
N LEU A 75 -5.64 7.19 17.29
CA LEU A 75 -4.88 5.96 17.08
C LEU A 75 -3.45 6.28 16.63
N GLU A 76 -2.51 5.48 17.14
CA GLU A 76 -1.10 5.67 16.84
C GLU A 76 -0.73 5.14 15.44
N THR A 77 -0.12 5.98 14.60
CA THR A 77 0.58 5.49 13.41
C THR A 77 1.89 4.81 13.83
N TYR A 78 2.12 3.60 13.37
CA TYR A 78 3.27 2.79 13.82
C TYR A 78 4.62 3.41 13.46
N CYS A 79 4.72 4.11 12.33
CA CYS A 79 5.93 4.82 11.94
C CYS A 79 5.98 6.19 12.60
N GLN A 80 6.81 6.34 13.63
CA GLN A 80 6.94 7.57 14.41
C GLN A 80 7.84 8.63 13.75
N ASN A 81 8.65 8.24 12.77
CA ASN A 81 9.54 9.19 12.09
C ASN A 81 8.86 9.77 10.83
N PRO A 82 8.50 11.05 10.80
CA PRO A 82 7.84 11.67 9.64
C PRO A 82 8.64 11.57 8.34
N SER A 83 9.98 11.57 8.41
CA SER A 83 10.84 11.45 7.23
C SER A 83 10.86 10.04 6.63
N ALA A 84 10.37 9.04 7.38
CA ALA A 84 10.28 7.64 6.96
C ALA A 84 8.84 7.21 6.62
N HIS A 85 7.87 8.15 6.63
CA HIS A 85 6.49 7.84 6.28
C HIS A 85 6.38 7.34 4.84
N SER A 86 5.74 6.19 4.66
CA SER A 86 5.41 5.67 3.34
C SER A 86 4.33 6.53 2.67
N ALA A 87 4.48 6.77 1.37
CA ALA A 87 3.43 7.35 0.54
C ALA A 87 2.46 6.28 0.00
N ALA A 88 2.71 4.99 0.26
CA ALA A 88 1.94 3.88 -0.30
C ALA A 88 1.03 3.18 0.69
N LEU A 89 1.37 3.22 1.98
CA LEU A 89 0.58 2.59 3.05
C LEU A 89 0.76 3.32 4.39
N THR A 90 -0.28 3.25 5.23
CA THR A 90 -0.26 3.71 6.62
C THR A 90 -0.57 2.54 7.54
N ALA A 91 0.32 2.26 8.49
CA ALA A 91 0.13 1.24 9.52
C ALA A 91 -0.40 1.90 10.80
N VAL A 92 -1.52 1.41 11.32
CA VAL A 92 -2.22 1.98 12.47
C VAL A 92 -2.29 0.93 13.56
N ALA A 93 -1.79 1.26 14.75
CA ALA A 93 -1.85 0.38 15.91
C ALA A 93 -3.24 0.42 16.56
N VAL A 94 -3.71 -0.73 17.02
CA VAL A 94 -4.90 -0.78 17.87
C VAL A 94 -4.50 -0.69 19.35
N PRO A 95 -5.34 -0.12 20.22
CA PRO A 95 -5.06 -0.04 21.66
C PRO A 95 -4.82 -1.41 22.28
N ALA A 96 -4.05 -1.46 23.37
CA ALA A 96 -3.81 -2.70 24.10
C ALA A 96 -5.14 -3.37 24.54
N GLY A 97 -5.20 -4.68 24.41
CA GLY A 97 -6.41 -5.47 24.71
C GLY A 97 -7.35 -5.66 23.51
N HIS A 98 -7.07 -5.05 22.36
CA HIS A 98 -7.82 -5.21 21.11
C HIS A 98 -7.00 -5.97 20.07
N ASP A 99 -7.71 -6.65 19.15
CA ASP A 99 -7.12 -7.46 18.08
C ASP A 99 -7.40 -6.85 16.71
N ALA A 100 -6.34 -6.35 16.04
CA ALA A 100 -6.43 -5.79 14.70
C ALA A 100 -6.84 -6.81 13.63
N ASP A 101 -6.54 -8.09 13.81
CA ASP A 101 -6.96 -9.12 12.87
C ASP A 101 -8.45 -9.42 12.98
N ALA A 102 -9.02 -9.39 14.20
CA ALA A 102 -10.46 -9.46 14.41
C ALA A 102 -11.18 -8.24 13.79
N LEU A 103 -10.65 -7.02 13.96
CA LEU A 103 -11.16 -5.81 13.30
C LEU A 103 -11.16 -5.96 11.77
N ARG A 104 -10.07 -6.43 11.20
CA ARG A 104 -9.94 -6.63 9.74
C ARG A 104 -10.93 -7.66 9.21
N ALA A 105 -11.13 -8.77 9.94
CA ALA A 105 -12.09 -9.80 9.59
C ALA A 105 -13.53 -9.25 9.60
N LEU A 106 -13.89 -8.46 10.62
CA LEU A 106 -15.18 -7.79 10.72
C LEU A 106 -15.41 -6.83 9.54
N ILE A 107 -14.42 -6.00 9.21
CA ILE A 107 -14.49 -5.04 8.09
C ILE A 107 -14.66 -5.79 6.75
N LEU A 108 -13.91 -6.88 6.56
CA LEU A 108 -14.02 -7.69 5.35
C LEU A 108 -15.43 -8.31 5.22
N ASP A 109 -15.95 -8.87 6.30
CA ASP A 109 -17.28 -9.51 6.33
C ASP A 109 -18.39 -8.49 6.07
N ARG A 110 -18.34 -7.35 6.74
CA ARG A 110 -19.44 -6.35 6.72
C ARG A 110 -19.43 -5.46 5.49
N PHE A 111 -18.26 -5.11 4.96
CA PHE A 111 -18.10 -4.09 3.92
C PHE A 111 -17.38 -4.61 2.66
N ASN A 112 -17.01 -5.90 2.63
CA ASN A 112 -16.18 -6.48 1.56
C ASN A 112 -14.91 -5.66 1.30
N MET A 113 -14.33 -5.08 2.35
CA MET A 113 -13.14 -4.24 2.29
C MET A 113 -11.98 -4.92 2.99
N SER A 114 -10.88 -5.13 2.26
CA SER A 114 -9.67 -5.78 2.78
C SER A 114 -8.65 -4.76 3.26
N LEU A 115 -8.16 -4.94 4.49
CA LEU A 115 -7.03 -4.19 5.06
C LEU A 115 -5.82 -5.11 5.25
N GLY A 116 -4.61 -4.54 5.20
CA GLY A 116 -3.40 -5.30 5.44
C GLY A 116 -3.25 -5.73 6.92
N THR A 117 -2.67 -6.91 7.18
CA THR A 117 -2.34 -7.38 8.53
C THR A 117 -0.98 -6.89 9.01
N GLY A 118 -0.75 -6.83 10.31
CA GLY A 118 0.59 -6.76 10.89
C GLY A 118 1.41 -8.03 10.56
N LEU A 119 2.72 -7.89 10.36
CA LEU A 119 3.61 -9.00 10.03
C LEU A 119 4.46 -9.42 11.23
N GLY A 120 4.74 -10.72 11.35
CA GLY A 120 5.57 -11.26 12.41
C GLY A 120 5.07 -10.86 13.80
N PRO A 121 5.90 -10.20 14.62
CA PRO A 121 5.55 -9.82 16.00
C PRO A 121 4.45 -8.73 16.09
N LEU A 122 4.06 -8.14 14.95
CA LEU A 122 3.01 -7.11 14.86
C LEU A 122 1.65 -7.68 14.49
N LYS A 123 1.54 -8.98 14.25
CA LYS A 123 0.28 -9.65 13.96
C LYS A 123 -0.72 -9.41 15.10
N GLY A 124 -1.94 -9.03 14.76
CA GLY A 124 -3.00 -8.69 15.71
C GLY A 124 -2.83 -7.33 16.42
N LYS A 125 -1.68 -6.65 16.29
CA LYS A 125 -1.40 -5.38 16.97
C LYS A 125 -1.67 -4.15 16.14
N LEU A 126 -1.65 -4.29 14.81
CA LEU A 126 -1.92 -3.21 13.87
C LEU A 126 -2.61 -3.72 12.61
N PHE A 127 -3.27 -2.80 11.93
CA PHE A 127 -3.76 -2.98 10.57
C PHE A 127 -3.08 -1.97 9.63
N ARG A 128 -3.15 -2.22 8.32
CA ARG A 128 -2.52 -1.36 7.32
C ARG A 128 -3.56 -0.90 6.30
N ILE A 129 -3.59 0.40 6.06
CA ILE A 129 -4.40 1.06 5.04
C ILE A 129 -3.50 1.27 3.82
N GLY A 130 -3.78 0.57 2.71
CA GLY A 130 -3.10 0.79 1.43
C GLY A 130 -3.75 1.97 0.69
N HIS A 131 -2.92 2.85 0.13
CA HIS A 131 -3.36 3.99 -0.69
C HIS A 131 -2.46 4.15 -1.91
N LEU A 132 -2.15 3.02 -2.55
CA LEU A 132 -1.24 2.89 -3.68
C LEU A 132 -1.99 2.56 -4.97
N GLY A 133 -1.46 3.00 -6.10
CA GLY A 133 -1.89 2.59 -7.42
C GLY A 133 -2.94 3.53 -8.03
N TYR A 134 -3.83 2.98 -8.86
CA TYR A 134 -4.94 3.72 -9.45
C TYR A 134 -6.04 3.94 -8.40
N PHE A 135 -5.79 4.91 -7.54
CA PHE A 135 -6.55 5.19 -6.33
C PHE A 135 -6.88 6.69 -6.30
N ASN A 136 -8.12 7.04 -5.99
CA ASN A 136 -8.61 8.42 -6.00
C ASN A 136 -9.15 8.85 -4.63
N GLU A 137 -9.53 10.12 -4.53
CA GLU A 137 -10.02 10.74 -3.31
C GLU A 137 -11.25 10.01 -2.72
N LEU A 138 -12.21 9.66 -3.57
CA LEU A 138 -13.45 8.99 -3.13
C LEU A 138 -13.18 7.57 -2.63
N MET A 139 -12.24 6.85 -3.27
CA MET A 139 -11.81 5.53 -2.80
C MET A 139 -11.13 5.63 -1.43
N LEU A 140 -10.30 6.65 -1.21
CA LEU A 140 -9.68 6.89 0.09
C LEU A 140 -10.74 7.22 1.14
N MET A 141 -11.65 8.14 0.86
CA MET A 141 -12.72 8.50 1.81
C MET A 141 -13.61 7.31 2.16
N GLY A 142 -13.99 6.50 1.17
CA GLY A 142 -14.73 5.26 1.40
C GLY A 142 -13.96 4.26 2.26
N THR A 143 -12.66 4.11 2.02
CA THR A 143 -11.79 3.24 2.84
C THR A 143 -11.73 3.72 4.29
N LEU A 144 -11.50 5.02 4.51
CA LEU A 144 -11.42 5.59 5.86
C LEU A 144 -12.76 5.52 6.59
N ALA A 145 -13.88 5.77 5.89
CA ALA A 145 -15.22 5.59 6.46
C ALA A 145 -15.47 4.14 6.87
N GLY A 146 -15.07 3.17 6.04
CA GLY A 146 -15.17 1.76 6.38
C GLY A 146 -14.32 1.36 7.59
N VAL A 147 -13.13 1.95 7.74
CA VAL A 147 -12.29 1.76 8.94
C VAL A 147 -12.98 2.34 10.18
N GLU A 148 -13.45 3.60 10.13
CA GLU A 148 -14.10 4.27 11.27
C GLU A 148 -15.37 3.50 11.72
N MET A 149 -16.21 3.07 10.77
CA MET A 149 -17.35 2.21 11.07
C MET A 149 -16.93 0.86 11.67
N GLY A 150 -15.84 0.28 11.18
CA GLY A 150 -15.29 -0.97 11.71
C GLY A 150 -14.79 -0.84 13.14
N LEU A 151 -14.08 0.25 13.46
CA LEU A 151 -13.63 0.55 14.82
C LEU A 151 -14.82 0.65 15.79
N GLN A 152 -15.88 1.35 15.38
CA GLN A 152 -17.10 1.48 16.16
C GLN A 152 -17.78 0.12 16.39
N LEU A 153 -17.94 -0.69 15.33
CA LEU A 153 -18.58 -2.00 15.42
C LEU A 153 -17.77 -3.00 16.25
N ALA A 154 -16.46 -2.91 16.22
CA ALA A 154 -15.55 -3.74 17.00
C ALA A 154 -15.42 -3.27 18.47
N GLY A 155 -16.01 -2.14 18.84
CA GLY A 155 -15.88 -1.56 20.18
C GLY A 155 -14.44 -1.12 20.50
N ILE A 156 -13.64 -0.79 19.49
CA ILE A 156 -12.28 -0.28 19.69
C ILE A 156 -12.38 1.20 20.06
N PRO A 157 -11.78 1.63 21.19
CA PRO A 157 -11.80 3.03 21.60
C PRO A 157 -11.17 3.93 20.53
N HIS A 158 -11.91 4.92 20.07
CA HIS A 158 -11.47 5.92 19.12
C HIS A 158 -12.36 7.17 19.18
N GLU A 159 -11.86 8.28 18.67
CA GLU A 159 -12.65 9.50 18.44
C GLU A 159 -13.23 9.48 17.02
N ALA A 160 -14.43 10.00 16.85
CA ALA A 160 -15.04 10.14 15.53
C ALA A 160 -14.44 11.32 14.74
N GLY A 161 -14.49 11.25 13.41
CA GLY A 161 -14.13 12.40 12.55
C GLY A 161 -12.86 12.23 11.73
N GLY A 162 -12.29 11.03 11.67
CA GLY A 162 -11.11 10.76 10.85
C GLY A 162 -11.33 11.04 9.36
N VAL A 163 -12.52 10.71 8.83
CA VAL A 163 -12.87 11.02 7.44
C VAL A 163 -12.87 12.52 7.20
N THR A 164 -13.42 13.32 8.14
CA THR A 164 -13.43 14.78 8.04
C THR A 164 -12.03 15.36 8.08
N ALA A 165 -11.16 14.87 8.96
CA ALA A 165 -9.76 15.28 9.04
C ALA A 165 -9.00 14.96 7.75
N ALA A 166 -9.24 13.78 7.17
CA ALA A 166 -8.65 13.41 5.88
C ALA A 166 -9.11 14.31 4.75
N MET A 167 -10.40 14.64 4.66
CA MET A 167 -10.94 15.58 3.66
C MET A 167 -10.27 16.94 3.73
N GLN A 168 -10.08 17.50 4.93
CA GLN A 168 -9.39 18.79 5.13
C GLN A 168 -7.92 18.78 4.67
N THR A 169 -7.31 17.58 4.60
CA THR A 169 -5.92 17.42 4.17
C THR A 169 -5.82 17.31 2.64
N ILE A 170 -6.89 16.90 1.96
CA ILE A 170 -6.93 16.67 0.51
C ILE A 170 -7.36 17.93 -0.26
N VAL A 171 -8.26 18.71 0.30
CA VAL A 171 -8.78 19.97 -0.28
C VAL A 171 -7.87 21.11 0.10
#